data_94f2c5dc49cc8f58276a5dc918c70499
#
_entry.id   94f2c5dc49cc8f58276a5dc918c70499
#
_cell.length_a   1.000
_cell.length_b   1.000
_cell.length_c   1.000
_cell.angle_alpha   90.00
_cell.angle_beta   90.00
_cell.angle_gamma   90.00
#
_symmetry.space_group_name_H-M   'P 1'
#
loop_
_entity.id
_entity.type
_entity.pdbx_description
1 polymer ?
#
loop_
_entity_poly.entity_id
_entity_poly.type
_entity_poly.pdbx_seq_one_letter_code
_entity_poly.pdbx_strand_id
1 'polypeptide(L)'
;MFEIEYKCANSVVISTKKVTLVTDPKLSLVGLKDIALKDAVEIATEARFATNGQDARLVIEGPGEYGVADFDIKGIPAQRHLDAEGQLDTMYRIELGDVRIALLGNIYEKLSEDQLEELGVIDILIIPVGGNGYTLDATGAALLTRKIDPKVVIPVHYADSAVKY
;
A
#
# COMPACT_ATOMS: atom_id res chain seq x y z
N MET A 1 -12.39 -3.76 -15.93
CA MET A 1 -11.74 -2.42 -16.09
C MET A 1 -11.72 -1.76 -14.74
N PHE A 2 -10.58 -1.24 -14.32
CA PHE A 2 -10.37 -0.52 -13.05
C PHE A 2 -9.50 0.71 -13.30
N GLU A 3 -9.46 1.61 -12.34
CA GLU A 3 -8.65 2.83 -12.35
C GLU A 3 -7.83 2.90 -11.06
N ILE A 4 -6.59 3.36 -11.15
CA ILE A 4 -5.73 3.66 -10.01
C ILE A 4 -5.44 5.16 -10.01
N GLU A 5 -5.77 5.83 -8.92
CA GLU A 5 -5.52 7.26 -8.72
C GLU A 5 -4.58 7.46 -7.53
N TYR A 6 -3.43 8.08 -7.75
CA TYR A 6 -2.53 8.50 -6.67
C TYR A 6 -3.09 9.73 -5.96
N LYS A 7 -3.14 9.72 -4.65
CA LYS A 7 -3.65 10.83 -3.84
C LYS A 7 -2.52 11.59 -3.16
N CYS A 8 -1.78 10.95 -2.28
CA CYS A 8 -0.63 11.52 -1.56
C CYS A 8 -0.02 10.48 -0.64
N ALA A 9 1.22 10.68 -0.17
CA ALA A 9 1.95 9.75 0.68
C ALA A 9 1.90 8.33 0.08
N ASN A 10 1.46 7.31 0.84
CA ASN A 10 1.21 5.96 0.32
C ASN A 10 -0.24 5.76 -0.17
N SER A 11 -1.05 6.83 -0.19
CA SER A 11 -2.46 6.68 -0.48
C SER A 11 -2.75 6.66 -1.98
N VAL A 12 -3.37 5.57 -2.41
CA VAL A 12 -3.96 5.40 -3.74
C VAL A 12 -5.40 4.96 -3.61
N VAL A 13 -6.19 5.27 -4.62
CA VAL A 13 -7.57 4.82 -4.75
C VAL A 13 -7.66 3.89 -5.96
N ILE A 14 -8.16 2.68 -5.76
CA ILE A 14 -8.40 1.69 -6.81
C ILE A 14 -9.90 1.52 -6.97
N SER A 15 -10.44 1.95 -8.08
CA SER A 15 -11.87 1.95 -8.33
C SER A 15 -12.26 0.91 -9.38
N THR A 16 -13.29 0.13 -9.05
CA THR A 16 -13.99 -0.76 -9.98
C THR A 16 -15.44 -0.29 -10.15
N LYS A 17 -16.22 -0.99 -10.97
CA LYS A 17 -17.67 -0.73 -11.06
C LYS A 17 -18.45 -1.12 -9.82
N LYS A 18 -17.90 -1.99 -8.96
CA LYS A 18 -18.59 -2.58 -7.81
C LYS A 18 -18.20 -1.96 -6.48
N VAL A 19 -16.94 -1.59 -6.33
CA VAL A 19 -16.39 -1.09 -5.07
C VAL A 19 -15.14 -0.26 -5.32
N THR A 20 -14.85 0.64 -4.40
CA THR A 20 -13.63 1.43 -4.34
C THR A 20 -12.80 0.96 -3.15
N LEU A 21 -11.50 0.80 -3.38
CA LEU A 21 -10.51 0.51 -2.37
C LEU A 21 -9.62 1.73 -2.19
N VAL A 22 -9.32 2.11 -0.95
CA VAL A 22 -8.39 3.20 -0.63
C VAL A 22 -7.32 2.69 0.32
N THR A 23 -6.05 3.02 0.01
CA THR A 23 -4.90 2.63 0.82
C THR A 23 -4.44 3.80 1.69
N ASP A 24 -4.06 3.51 2.93
CA ASP A 24 -3.51 4.48 3.89
C ASP A 24 -4.26 5.84 3.90
N PRO A 25 -5.60 5.86 4.10
CA PRO A 25 -6.42 7.03 3.86
C PRO A 25 -6.26 8.17 4.88
N LYS A 26 -5.56 7.94 6.01
CA LYS A 26 -5.41 8.92 7.09
C LYS A 26 -4.30 9.91 6.80
N LEU A 27 -4.56 10.82 5.86
CA LEU A 27 -3.61 11.86 5.42
C LEU A 27 -3.42 13.01 6.42
N SER A 28 -4.25 13.10 7.46
CA SER A 28 -4.05 14.06 8.56
C SER A 28 -2.70 13.89 9.27
N LEU A 29 -2.11 12.70 9.22
CA LEU A 29 -0.76 12.44 9.73
C LEU A 29 0.35 13.19 8.96
N VAL A 30 0.07 13.61 7.75
CA VAL A 30 0.98 14.42 6.91
C VAL A 30 0.44 15.82 6.66
N GLY A 31 -0.53 16.27 7.47
CA GLY A 31 -1.09 17.63 7.43
C GLY A 31 -2.14 17.87 6.33
N LEU A 32 -2.65 16.82 5.72
CA LEU A 32 -3.69 16.89 4.69
C LEU A 32 -5.03 16.37 5.24
N LYS A 33 -6.10 16.55 4.46
CA LYS A 33 -7.42 16.02 4.79
C LYS A 33 -7.47 14.51 4.53
N ASP A 34 -8.00 13.76 5.48
CA ASP A 34 -8.23 12.31 5.34
C ASP A 34 -9.17 12.01 4.16
N ILE A 35 -8.92 10.88 3.51
CA ILE A 35 -9.78 10.39 2.44
C ILE A 35 -10.88 9.54 3.05
N ALA A 36 -12.07 10.10 3.14
CA ALA A 36 -13.26 9.39 3.59
C ALA A 36 -14.18 9.13 2.38
N LEU A 37 -14.23 7.89 1.95
CA LEU A 37 -15.07 7.43 0.84
C LEU A 37 -16.18 6.53 1.40
N LYS A 38 -17.43 6.92 1.13
CA LYS A 38 -18.59 6.12 1.56
C LYS A 38 -18.57 4.75 0.88
N ASP A 39 -18.82 3.72 1.68
CA ASP A 39 -18.90 2.32 1.22
C ASP A 39 -17.61 1.80 0.54
N ALA A 40 -16.47 2.41 0.84
CA ALA A 40 -15.16 1.97 0.35
C ALA A 40 -14.54 0.90 1.25
N VAL A 41 -13.61 0.15 0.70
CA VAL A 41 -12.70 -0.72 1.46
C VAL A 41 -11.45 0.08 1.79
N GLU A 42 -11.14 0.23 3.07
CA GLU A 42 -9.89 0.82 3.53
C GLU A 42 -8.85 -0.28 3.75
N ILE A 43 -7.64 -0.09 3.24
CA ILE A 43 -6.47 -0.92 3.54
C ILE A 43 -5.44 -0.04 4.21
N ALA A 44 -5.01 -0.41 5.40
CA ALA A 44 -3.94 0.27 6.10
C ALA A 44 -2.68 -0.62 6.17
N THR A 45 -1.56 -0.11 5.67
CA THR A 45 -0.26 -0.78 5.78
C THR A 45 0.23 -0.80 7.23
N GLU A 46 -0.13 0.21 8.00
CA GLU A 46 -0.03 0.26 9.46
C GLU A 46 -1.38 0.70 10.03
N ALA A 47 -1.82 0.13 11.15
CA ALA A 47 -3.12 0.43 11.75
C ALA A 47 -3.38 1.94 11.97
N ARG A 48 -2.30 2.71 12.23
CA ARG A 48 -2.40 4.18 12.41
C ARG A 48 -2.84 4.93 11.14
N PHE A 49 -2.73 4.32 9.97
CA PHE A 49 -3.13 4.93 8.69
C PHE A 49 -4.59 4.67 8.33
N ALA A 50 -5.32 3.88 9.11
CA ALA A 50 -6.76 3.75 8.97
C ALA A 50 -7.48 4.98 9.54
N THR A 51 -8.62 5.36 8.93
CA THR A 51 -9.42 6.51 9.40
C THR A 51 -10.38 6.16 10.53
N ASN A 52 -10.54 4.87 10.89
CA ASN A 52 -11.63 4.33 11.71
C ASN A 52 -13.01 4.60 11.08
N GLY A 53 -13.07 4.58 9.77
CA GLY A 53 -14.15 5.04 8.92
C GLY A 53 -15.53 4.48 9.29
N GLN A 54 -16.36 5.31 9.89
CA GLN A 54 -17.76 4.97 10.18
C GLN A 54 -18.54 4.68 8.88
N ASP A 55 -18.05 5.19 7.75
CA ASP A 55 -18.69 5.05 6.45
C ASP A 55 -17.99 3.99 5.54
N ALA A 56 -16.90 3.38 6.01
CA ALA A 56 -16.21 2.34 5.26
C ALA A 56 -17.00 1.03 5.26
N ARG A 57 -16.99 0.33 4.14
CA ARG A 57 -17.56 -1.02 4.02
C ARG A 57 -16.77 -2.04 4.84
N LEU A 58 -15.47 -1.93 4.80
CA LEU A 58 -14.52 -2.81 5.48
C LEU A 58 -13.23 -2.03 5.73
N VAL A 59 -12.60 -2.27 6.88
CA VAL A 59 -11.25 -1.79 7.20
C VAL A 59 -10.35 -2.99 7.41
N ILE A 60 -9.23 -3.03 6.66
CA ILE A 60 -8.22 -4.09 6.70
C ILE A 60 -6.94 -3.48 7.26
N GLU A 61 -6.48 -3.97 8.41
CA GLU A 61 -5.36 -3.39 9.17
C GLU A 61 -4.27 -4.41 9.51
N GLY A 62 -4.12 -5.47 8.76
CA GLY A 62 -3.11 -6.45 9.12
C GLY A 62 -3.01 -7.64 8.19
N PRO A 63 -2.09 -8.57 8.50
CA PRO A 63 -1.92 -9.79 7.72
C PRO A 63 -3.18 -10.65 7.73
N GLY A 64 -3.43 -11.33 6.61
CA GLY A 64 -4.57 -12.21 6.44
C GLY A 64 -5.02 -12.31 4.99
N GLU A 65 -6.11 -13.02 4.77
CA GLU A 65 -6.73 -13.17 3.45
C GLU A 65 -8.15 -12.62 3.50
N TYR A 66 -8.48 -11.74 2.56
CA TYR A 66 -9.75 -11.03 2.54
C TYR A 66 -10.33 -11.06 1.13
N GLY A 67 -11.60 -11.42 1.00
CA GLY A 67 -12.36 -11.33 -0.24
C GLY A 67 -13.45 -10.29 -0.12
N VAL A 68 -13.46 -9.28 -0.99
CA VAL A 68 -14.50 -8.26 -1.01
C VAL A 68 -14.82 -7.82 -2.43
N ALA A 69 -16.07 -8.04 -2.85
CA ALA A 69 -16.56 -7.81 -4.21
C ALA A 69 -15.70 -8.54 -5.25
N ASP A 70 -14.91 -7.81 -6.04
CA ASP A 70 -14.01 -8.35 -7.06
C ASP A 70 -12.54 -8.27 -6.67
N PHE A 71 -12.25 -7.95 -5.41
CA PHE A 71 -10.90 -7.96 -4.86
C PHE A 71 -10.64 -9.20 -4.01
N ASP A 72 -9.55 -9.90 -4.28
CA ASP A 72 -8.92 -10.85 -3.38
C ASP A 72 -7.63 -10.23 -2.85
N ILE A 73 -7.53 -10.11 -1.51
CA ILE A 73 -6.47 -9.35 -0.86
C ILE A 73 -5.73 -10.26 0.10
N LYS A 74 -4.41 -10.30 -0.02
CA LYS A 74 -3.54 -10.99 0.92
C LYS A 74 -2.63 -9.98 1.61
N GLY A 75 -2.75 -9.87 2.93
CA GLY A 75 -1.84 -9.11 3.78
C GLY A 75 -0.67 -9.98 4.23
N ILE A 76 0.55 -9.53 3.96
CA ILE A 76 1.81 -10.23 4.25
C ILE A 76 2.60 -9.39 5.26
N PRO A 77 2.97 -9.95 6.43
CA PRO A 77 3.72 -9.20 7.42
C PRO A 77 5.13 -8.86 6.91
N ALA A 78 5.56 -7.63 7.15
CA ALA A 78 6.88 -7.16 6.77
C ALA A 78 7.48 -6.29 7.89
N GLN A 79 8.80 -6.17 7.93
CA GLN A 79 9.47 -5.28 8.85
C GLN A 79 9.25 -3.83 8.43
N ARG A 80 8.98 -2.95 9.39
CA ARG A 80 8.87 -1.51 9.14
C ARG A 80 10.22 -0.90 8.80
N HIS A 81 10.24 0.13 7.96
CA HIS A 81 11.46 0.85 7.58
C HIS A 81 12.09 1.54 8.80
N LEU A 82 11.31 2.25 9.59
CA LEU A 82 11.71 2.83 10.87
C LEU A 82 11.15 1.99 12.01
N ASP A 83 11.91 1.02 12.43
CA ASP A 83 11.48 0.19 13.54
C ASP A 83 12.63 -0.26 14.42
N ALA A 84 12.85 0.50 15.50
CA ALA A 84 13.78 0.12 16.55
C ALA A 84 13.24 -1.00 17.48
N GLU A 85 11.94 -1.31 17.41
CA GLU A 85 11.25 -2.18 18.36
C GLU A 85 10.68 -3.47 17.75
N GLY A 86 10.91 -3.73 16.45
CA GLY A 86 10.45 -4.94 15.75
C GLY A 86 8.94 -4.93 15.43
N GLN A 87 8.33 -3.74 15.27
CA GLN A 87 6.94 -3.65 14.86
C GLN A 87 6.78 -4.03 13.39
N LEU A 88 5.70 -4.72 13.09
CA LEU A 88 5.39 -5.14 11.74
C LEU A 88 4.56 -4.10 11.00
N ASP A 89 4.85 -3.97 9.73
CA ASP A 89 4.01 -3.38 8.71
C ASP A 89 3.33 -4.50 7.92
N THR A 90 2.33 -4.18 7.13
CA THR A 90 1.67 -5.14 6.25
C THR A 90 1.78 -4.66 4.82
N MET A 91 2.48 -5.42 4.00
CA MET A 91 2.40 -5.27 2.55
C MET A 91 1.23 -6.11 2.02
N TYR A 92 0.62 -5.66 0.94
CA TYR A 92 -0.57 -6.33 0.40
C TYR A 92 -0.37 -6.75 -1.05
N ARG A 93 -0.79 -7.98 -1.35
CA ARG A 93 -1.07 -8.42 -2.71
C ARG A 93 -2.58 -8.31 -2.94
N ILE A 94 -2.97 -7.54 -3.93
CA ILE A 94 -4.35 -7.27 -4.30
C ILE A 94 -4.56 -7.88 -5.68
N GLU A 95 -5.45 -8.86 -5.79
CA GLU A 95 -5.81 -9.47 -7.06
C GLU A 95 -7.15 -8.92 -7.53
N LEU A 96 -7.20 -8.53 -8.80
CA LEU A 96 -8.38 -8.00 -9.47
C LEU A 96 -8.49 -8.63 -10.86
N GLY A 97 -9.25 -9.72 -10.95
CA GLY A 97 -9.25 -10.60 -12.13
C GLY A 97 -7.85 -11.18 -12.35
N ASP A 98 -7.29 -10.96 -13.54
CA ASP A 98 -5.96 -11.47 -13.91
C ASP A 98 -4.81 -10.50 -13.54
N VAL A 99 -5.10 -9.37 -12.89
CA VAL A 99 -4.11 -8.36 -12.51
C VAL A 99 -3.76 -8.48 -11.03
N ARG A 100 -2.47 -8.57 -10.73
CA ARG A 100 -1.92 -8.62 -9.37
C ARG A 100 -1.17 -7.33 -9.07
N ILE A 101 -1.61 -6.67 -8.01
CA ILE A 101 -1.06 -5.40 -7.54
C ILE A 101 -0.37 -5.64 -6.21
N ALA A 102 0.88 -5.21 -6.06
CA ALA A 102 1.56 -5.17 -4.78
C ALA A 102 1.58 -3.74 -4.24
N LEU A 103 1.15 -3.59 -2.98
CA LEU A 103 1.27 -2.37 -2.19
C LEU A 103 2.28 -2.64 -1.08
N LEU A 104 3.42 -1.97 -1.08
CA LEU A 104 4.48 -2.28 -0.12
C LEU A 104 4.37 -1.51 1.20
N GLY A 105 3.87 -0.27 1.19
CA GLY A 105 3.89 0.56 2.40
C GLY A 105 5.31 0.98 2.80
N ASN A 106 5.49 1.36 4.07
CA ASN A 106 6.78 1.83 4.60
C ASN A 106 7.63 0.68 5.14
N ILE A 107 7.82 -0.37 4.35
CA ILE A 107 8.57 -1.56 4.74
C ILE A 107 10.08 -1.35 4.66
N TYR A 108 10.83 -2.23 5.34
CA TYR A 108 12.27 -2.31 5.22
C TYR A 108 12.68 -2.84 3.83
N GLU A 109 13.85 -2.40 3.35
CA GLU A 109 14.33 -2.68 1.99
C GLU A 109 14.67 -4.15 1.70
N LYS A 110 14.71 -5.01 2.72
CA LYS A 110 15.03 -6.43 2.56
C LYS A 110 13.78 -7.28 2.82
N LEU A 111 13.34 -7.96 1.78
CA LEU A 111 12.33 -9.00 1.87
C LEU A 111 13.01 -10.37 1.93
N SER A 112 12.43 -11.27 2.73
CA SER A 112 12.81 -12.68 2.74
C SER A 112 12.36 -13.40 1.47
N GLU A 113 12.91 -14.57 1.21
CA GLU A 113 12.47 -15.42 0.10
C GLU A 113 11.00 -15.82 0.25
N ASP A 114 10.57 -16.15 1.47
CA ASP A 114 9.18 -16.51 1.77
C ASP A 114 8.23 -15.34 1.47
N GLN A 115 8.59 -14.10 1.84
CA GLN A 115 7.80 -12.91 1.53
C GLN A 115 7.69 -12.65 0.02
N LEU A 116 8.78 -12.85 -0.71
CA LEU A 116 8.79 -12.73 -2.17
C LEU A 116 7.95 -13.84 -2.83
N GLU A 117 8.00 -15.07 -2.30
CA GLU A 117 7.16 -16.17 -2.76
C GLU A 117 5.67 -15.91 -2.49
N GLU A 118 5.34 -15.37 -1.32
CA GLU A 118 3.97 -14.98 -0.97
C GLU A 118 3.43 -13.83 -1.84
N LEU A 119 4.26 -12.86 -2.22
CA LEU A 119 3.91 -11.86 -3.22
C LEU A 119 3.69 -12.49 -4.61
N GLY A 120 4.55 -13.41 -4.99
CA GLY A 120 4.50 -14.09 -6.28
C GLY A 120 4.69 -13.14 -7.45
N VAL A 121 4.08 -13.46 -8.59
CA VAL A 121 4.14 -12.63 -9.81
C VAL A 121 3.28 -11.40 -9.65
N ILE A 122 3.87 -10.22 -9.85
CA ILE A 122 3.20 -8.92 -9.72
C ILE A 122 3.15 -8.22 -11.08
N ASP A 123 1.99 -7.70 -11.43
CA ASP A 123 1.80 -6.88 -12.63
C ASP A 123 2.05 -5.40 -12.35
N ILE A 124 1.54 -4.89 -11.21
CA ILE A 124 1.65 -3.48 -10.83
C ILE A 124 2.24 -3.41 -9.42
N LEU A 125 3.34 -2.69 -9.28
CA LEU A 125 3.99 -2.45 -7.99
C LEU A 125 3.77 -1.00 -7.55
N ILE A 126 3.14 -0.80 -6.40
CA ILE A 126 2.98 0.49 -5.73
C ILE A 126 4.04 0.56 -4.63
N ILE A 127 5.02 1.44 -4.78
CA ILE A 127 6.23 1.47 -3.96
C ILE A 127 6.61 2.89 -3.54
N PRO A 128 6.85 3.15 -2.25
CA PRO A 128 7.35 4.43 -1.80
C PRO A 128 8.80 4.66 -2.24
N VAL A 129 9.14 5.93 -2.55
CA VAL A 129 10.48 6.31 -3.04
C VAL A 129 11.06 7.56 -2.35
N GLY A 130 10.33 8.14 -1.40
CA GLY A 130 10.66 9.46 -0.83
C GLY A 130 11.89 9.49 0.09
N GLY A 131 12.23 8.40 0.72
CA GLY A 131 13.38 8.32 1.63
C GLY A 131 13.22 9.13 2.92
N ASN A 132 14.19 9.99 3.20
CA ASN A 132 14.27 10.86 4.40
C ASN A 132 14.17 10.11 5.74
N GLY A 133 14.51 8.82 5.75
CA GLY A 133 14.45 7.95 6.92
C GLY A 133 13.05 7.45 7.29
N TYR A 134 12.00 7.85 6.58
CA TYR A 134 10.62 7.41 6.86
C TYR A 134 10.19 6.21 6.04
N THR A 135 10.73 6.08 4.84
CA THR A 135 10.37 5.05 3.89
C THR A 135 11.56 4.71 2.99
N LEU A 136 11.36 3.80 2.06
CA LEU A 136 12.38 3.47 1.06
C LEU A 136 12.86 4.72 0.32
N ASP A 137 14.16 4.83 0.15
CA ASP A 137 14.74 5.78 -0.79
C ASP A 137 14.71 5.21 -2.24
N ALA A 138 15.11 6.02 -3.19
CA ALA A 138 15.12 5.62 -4.60
C ALA A 138 16.00 4.39 -4.88
N THR A 139 17.09 4.21 -4.11
CA THR A 139 18.00 3.06 -4.26
C THR A 139 17.38 1.79 -3.75
N GLY A 140 16.83 1.81 -2.53
CA GLY A 140 16.10 0.67 -1.93
C GLY A 140 14.89 0.27 -2.76
N ALA A 141 14.12 1.26 -3.23
CA ALA A 141 12.98 1.02 -4.10
C ALA A 141 13.39 0.37 -5.43
N ALA A 142 14.49 0.81 -6.05
CA ALA A 142 14.99 0.21 -7.27
C ALA A 142 15.48 -1.24 -7.07
N LEU A 143 16.11 -1.53 -5.93
CA LEU A 143 16.54 -2.90 -5.59
C LEU A 143 15.34 -3.84 -5.40
N LEU A 144 14.31 -3.42 -4.67
CA LEU A 144 13.09 -4.21 -4.51
C LEU A 144 12.34 -4.39 -5.82
N THR A 145 12.23 -3.34 -6.63
CA THR A 145 11.60 -3.41 -7.95
C THR A 145 12.27 -4.47 -8.85
N ARG A 146 13.60 -4.55 -8.84
CA ARG A 146 14.33 -5.60 -9.59
C ARG A 146 14.06 -7.00 -9.08
N LYS A 147 13.89 -7.18 -7.77
CA LYS A 147 13.58 -8.50 -7.18
C LYS A 147 12.16 -8.95 -7.47
N ILE A 148 11.20 -8.03 -7.42
CA ILE A 148 9.77 -8.30 -7.64
C ILE A 148 9.48 -8.45 -9.15
N ASP A 149 10.23 -7.73 -10.00
CA ASP A 149 10.12 -7.74 -11.47
C ASP A 149 8.71 -7.47 -12.00
N PRO A 150 8.05 -6.37 -11.60
CA PRO A 150 6.70 -6.04 -12.04
C PRO A 150 6.67 -5.53 -13.48
N LYS A 151 5.51 -5.57 -14.13
CA LYS A 151 5.32 -4.97 -15.46
C LYS A 151 5.19 -3.45 -15.41
N VAL A 152 4.63 -2.92 -14.32
CA VAL A 152 4.40 -1.48 -14.11
C VAL A 152 4.79 -1.11 -12.70
N VAL A 153 5.43 0.04 -12.52
CA VAL A 153 5.78 0.61 -11.21
C VAL A 153 5.04 1.94 -11.04
N ILE A 154 4.37 2.10 -9.92
CA ILE A 154 3.75 3.35 -9.48
C ILE A 154 4.54 3.84 -8.27
N PRO A 155 5.43 4.84 -8.42
CA PRO A 155 6.13 5.43 -7.30
C PRO A 155 5.15 6.30 -6.49
N VAL A 156 5.24 6.18 -5.17
CA VAL A 156 4.43 6.96 -4.22
C VAL A 156 5.33 7.54 -3.12
N HIS A 157 4.76 8.30 -2.18
CA HIS A 157 5.45 8.85 -1.03
C HIS A 157 6.70 9.67 -1.40
N TYR A 158 6.56 10.55 -2.37
CA TYR A 158 7.60 11.51 -2.78
C TYR A 158 7.14 12.95 -2.51
N ALA A 159 8.10 13.85 -2.30
CA ALA A 159 7.79 15.27 -2.09
C ALA A 159 7.20 15.89 -3.36
N ASP A 160 6.09 16.59 -3.20
CA ASP A 160 5.41 17.35 -4.25
C ASP A 160 5.04 18.76 -3.76
N SER A 161 4.15 19.46 -4.48
CA SER A 161 3.70 20.79 -4.08
C SER A 161 2.83 20.78 -2.81
N ALA A 162 2.16 19.67 -2.52
CA ALA A 162 1.24 19.54 -1.39
C ALA A 162 1.96 19.05 -0.11
N VAL A 163 2.95 18.16 -0.23
CA VAL A 163 3.68 17.59 0.89
C VAL A 163 5.18 17.65 0.64
N LYS A 164 5.90 18.22 1.59
CA LYS A 164 7.36 18.23 1.62
C LYS A 164 7.82 17.33 2.76
N TYR A 165 8.49 16.28 2.41
CA TYR A 165 9.11 15.34 3.36
C TYR A 165 10.51 15.78 3.71
#